data_cc33b84f1ac1a666cd5567bd523e2ff4
#
_entry.id   cc33b84f1ac1a666cd5567bd523e2ff4
#
_cell.length_a   1.000
_cell.length_b   1.000
_cell.length_c   1.000
_cell.angle_alpha   90.00
_cell.angle_beta   90.00
_cell.angle_gamma   90.00
#
_symmetry.space_group_name_H-M   'P 1'
#
loop_
_entity.id
_entity.type
_entity.pdbx_description
1 polymer ?
#
loop_
_entity_poly.entity_id
_entity_poly.type
_entity_poly.pdbx_seq_one_letter_code
_entity_poly.pdbx_strand_id
1 'polypeptide(L)'
;MIDSVRGARAGAWLWLLVACGVLTQATVNLLRPVTSYKLLALHADSITIGLTTAAYALVPLLTAVWLGRYSDRTRQLRVLTLSGVFLLVAGGALLALSPTVWAVVAASAVLGMGHLSFTIGGQTAIARYAADRDLDKGFGWFTAAFSAGQMIGPALGGWLVGHSSSATSPERLADVNQALWIGAAISLAAVPLLLLRAGTPAADAAPSRATSGTAARSESADKPTIARVLRVPRVASHMLAALSLLAMLDILTAFLPVIGEEAGVAPAVVGLLLGVRGFASIASRLLLPWLSQRFSRRGLLLTCLFGAGITLVIPPLVLGNFWAAAFFLAVGGFLLGLGQPLTMTMITTSVPGNWRGSALAVRLTGNRLGQVILPLVAGVFAAPLGPAAAVWMCCGVLLASGAEKAWGDRRADRS
;
A
#
# COMPACT_ATOMS: atom_id res chain seq x y z
N MET A 1 28.43 -29.82 -11.49
CA MET A 1 28.42 -28.58 -12.30
C MET A 1 27.06 -28.35 -13.01
N ILE A 2 26.38 -29.39 -13.52
CA ILE A 2 25.06 -29.25 -14.19
C ILE A 2 23.94 -28.98 -13.19
N ASP A 3 23.98 -29.53 -11.99
CA ASP A 3 22.95 -29.29 -10.95
C ASP A 3 23.06 -27.93 -10.28
N SER A 4 24.26 -27.36 -10.18
CA SER A 4 24.45 -25.98 -9.68
C SER A 4 23.92 -24.91 -10.66
N VAL A 5 24.02 -25.15 -11.97
CA VAL A 5 23.48 -24.29 -13.02
C VAL A 5 21.94 -24.40 -13.10
N ARG A 6 21.37 -25.60 -12.84
CA ARG A 6 19.92 -25.79 -12.73
C ARG A 6 19.35 -25.09 -11.47
N GLY A 7 20.04 -25.20 -10.33
CA GLY A 7 19.65 -24.52 -9.09
C GLY A 7 19.71 -22.98 -9.22
N ALA A 8 20.73 -22.45 -9.87
CA ALA A 8 20.85 -21.01 -10.13
C ALA A 8 19.75 -20.47 -11.07
N ARG A 9 19.35 -21.25 -12.08
CA ARG A 9 18.23 -20.90 -12.97
C ARG A 9 16.87 -21.01 -12.28
N ALA A 10 16.71 -21.95 -11.34
CA ALA A 10 15.45 -22.16 -10.62
C ALA A 10 15.08 -21.00 -9.67
N GLY A 11 16.05 -20.17 -9.24
CA GLY A 11 15.79 -18.98 -8.41
C GLY A 11 15.68 -17.67 -9.18
N ALA A 12 16.08 -17.62 -10.45
CA ALA A 12 16.16 -16.38 -11.22
C ALA A 12 14.79 -15.71 -11.44
N TRP A 13 13.71 -16.50 -11.57
CA TRP A 13 12.35 -16.00 -11.71
C TRP A 13 11.89 -15.14 -10.53
N LEU A 14 12.29 -15.52 -9.31
CA LEU A 14 11.95 -14.78 -8.09
C LEU A 14 12.62 -13.40 -8.10
N TRP A 15 13.90 -13.34 -8.45
CA TRP A 15 14.63 -12.07 -8.53
C TRP A 15 14.11 -11.16 -9.63
N LEU A 16 13.69 -11.70 -10.77
CA LEU A 16 13.01 -10.94 -11.82
C LEU A 16 11.66 -10.40 -11.33
N LEU A 17 10.88 -11.21 -10.60
CA LEU A 17 9.63 -10.76 -10.00
C LEU A 17 9.86 -9.67 -8.95
N VAL A 18 10.89 -9.80 -8.10
CA VAL A 18 11.30 -8.80 -7.12
C VAL A 18 11.72 -7.50 -7.80
N ALA A 19 12.54 -7.57 -8.85
CA ALA A 19 12.93 -6.40 -9.63
C ALA A 19 11.71 -5.69 -10.28
N CYS A 20 10.79 -6.46 -10.86
CA CYS A 20 9.51 -5.93 -11.35
C CYS A 20 8.69 -5.30 -10.21
N GLY A 21 8.72 -5.91 -9.01
CA GLY A 21 8.10 -5.37 -7.82
C GLY A 21 8.65 -4.00 -7.43
N VAL A 22 9.98 -3.81 -7.45
CA VAL A 22 10.61 -2.51 -7.19
C VAL A 22 10.14 -1.47 -8.22
N LEU A 23 10.21 -1.79 -9.52
CA LEU A 23 9.80 -0.87 -10.59
C LEU A 23 8.33 -0.48 -10.49
N THR A 24 7.44 -1.46 -10.36
CA THR A 24 5.99 -1.20 -10.28
C THR A 24 5.61 -0.43 -9.01
N GLN A 25 6.25 -0.73 -7.88
CA GLN A 25 5.98 -0.02 -6.64
C GLN A 25 6.60 1.39 -6.63
N ALA A 26 7.77 1.58 -7.23
CA ALA A 26 8.31 2.92 -7.45
C ALA A 26 7.37 3.75 -8.32
N THR A 27 6.84 3.17 -9.41
CA THR A 27 5.83 3.83 -10.25
C THR A 27 4.58 4.22 -9.46
N VAL A 28 3.95 3.28 -8.76
CA VAL A 28 2.71 3.56 -7.99
C VAL A 28 2.94 4.66 -6.96
N ASN A 29 4.05 4.59 -6.23
CA ASN A 29 4.35 5.57 -5.19
C ASN A 29 4.89 6.90 -5.74
N LEU A 30 5.37 6.94 -6.99
CA LEU A 30 5.66 8.17 -7.73
C LEU A 30 4.35 8.81 -8.23
N LEU A 31 3.53 8.04 -8.94
CA LEU A 31 2.34 8.56 -9.62
C LEU A 31 1.30 9.11 -8.64
N ARG A 32 1.12 8.50 -7.45
CA ARG A 32 0.10 8.92 -6.49
C ARG A 32 0.29 10.35 -5.97
N PRO A 33 1.45 10.76 -5.41
CA PRO A 33 1.65 12.15 -5.00
C PRO A 33 1.69 13.10 -6.19
N VAL A 34 2.23 12.69 -7.35
CA VAL A 34 2.24 13.50 -8.57
C VAL A 34 0.83 13.74 -9.10
N THR A 35 -0.10 12.79 -8.93
CA THR A 35 -1.52 12.99 -9.25
C THR A 35 -2.14 14.12 -8.44
N SER A 36 -1.75 14.31 -7.17
CA SER A 36 -2.23 15.45 -6.37
C SER A 36 -1.75 16.79 -6.95
N TYR A 37 -0.50 16.87 -7.40
CA TYR A 37 -0.01 18.06 -8.12
C TYR A 37 -0.74 18.28 -9.45
N LYS A 38 -1.08 17.21 -10.18
CA LYS A 38 -1.91 17.31 -11.40
C LYS A 38 -3.29 17.91 -11.10
N LEU A 39 -3.92 17.45 -10.03
CA LEU A 39 -5.23 17.95 -9.59
C LEU A 39 -5.16 19.43 -9.19
N LEU A 40 -4.12 19.84 -8.46
CA LEU A 40 -3.88 21.24 -8.11
C LEU A 40 -3.70 22.12 -9.37
N ALA A 41 -2.93 21.64 -10.35
CA ALA A 41 -2.74 22.34 -11.62
C ALA A 41 -4.05 22.45 -12.45
N LEU A 42 -5.02 21.54 -12.21
CA LEU A 42 -6.37 21.58 -12.78
C LEU A 42 -7.39 22.32 -11.89
N HIS A 43 -6.92 23.04 -10.86
CA HIS A 43 -7.76 23.80 -9.89
C HIS A 43 -8.79 22.91 -9.15
N ALA A 44 -8.45 21.63 -8.91
CA ALA A 44 -9.31 20.73 -8.17
C ALA A 44 -9.31 21.06 -6.68
N ASP A 45 -10.46 20.90 -6.04
CA ASP A 45 -10.65 21.06 -4.60
C ASP A 45 -10.21 19.82 -3.80
N SER A 46 -10.18 19.94 -2.49
CA SER A 46 -9.79 18.88 -1.57
C SER A 46 -10.74 17.66 -1.63
N ILE A 47 -12.03 17.88 -1.93
CA ILE A 47 -13.01 16.80 -2.10
C ILE A 47 -12.61 15.93 -3.29
N THR A 48 -12.23 16.56 -4.38
CA THR A 48 -11.79 15.86 -5.60
C THR A 48 -10.48 15.08 -5.40
N ILE A 49 -9.55 15.61 -4.59
CA ILE A 49 -8.32 14.90 -4.22
C ILE A 49 -8.67 13.65 -3.40
N GLY A 50 -9.57 13.77 -2.43
CA GLY A 50 -10.12 12.65 -1.67
C GLY A 50 -10.82 11.62 -2.56
N LEU A 51 -11.66 12.06 -3.49
CA LEU A 51 -12.36 11.22 -4.47
C LEU A 51 -11.39 10.47 -5.38
N THR A 52 -10.35 11.15 -5.88
CA THR A 52 -9.32 10.52 -6.74
C THR A 52 -8.56 9.44 -5.97
N THR A 53 -8.22 9.71 -4.72
CA THR A 53 -7.57 8.73 -3.83
C THR A 53 -8.49 7.54 -3.54
N ALA A 54 -9.79 7.79 -3.34
CA ALA A 54 -10.78 6.74 -3.16
C ALA A 54 -10.99 5.91 -4.44
N ALA A 55 -11.01 6.54 -5.62
CA ALA A 55 -11.18 5.87 -6.91
C ALA A 55 -10.05 4.85 -7.18
N TYR A 56 -8.82 5.16 -6.77
CA TYR A 56 -7.69 4.23 -6.83
C TYR A 56 -7.95 2.93 -6.06
N ALA A 57 -8.70 2.96 -4.97
CA ALA A 57 -9.00 1.78 -4.16
C ALA A 57 -10.36 1.13 -4.49
N LEU A 58 -11.28 1.86 -5.10
CA LEU A 58 -12.66 1.42 -5.34
C LEU A 58 -12.74 0.24 -6.31
N VAL A 59 -12.13 0.34 -7.50
CA VAL A 59 -12.13 -0.76 -8.47
C VAL A 59 -11.43 -2.01 -7.91
N PRO A 60 -10.25 -1.90 -7.28
CA PRO A 60 -9.65 -2.98 -6.50
C PRO A 60 -10.58 -3.60 -5.45
N LEU A 61 -11.32 -2.79 -4.69
CA LEU A 61 -12.27 -3.30 -3.69
C LEU A 61 -13.33 -4.23 -4.31
N LEU A 62 -13.91 -3.79 -5.42
CA LEU A 62 -14.99 -4.52 -6.10
C LEU A 62 -14.49 -5.78 -6.82
N THR A 63 -13.26 -5.77 -7.30
CA THR A 63 -12.72 -6.83 -8.17
C THR A 63 -11.76 -7.79 -7.47
N ALA A 64 -11.26 -7.47 -6.27
CA ALA A 64 -10.23 -8.24 -5.57
C ALA A 64 -10.58 -9.73 -5.39
N VAL A 65 -11.82 -10.03 -4.99
CA VAL A 65 -12.28 -11.41 -4.75
C VAL A 65 -12.34 -12.19 -6.07
N TRP A 66 -12.87 -11.55 -7.12
CA TRP A 66 -12.95 -12.17 -8.44
C TRP A 66 -11.54 -12.42 -9.01
N LEU A 67 -10.66 -11.43 -8.93
CA LEU A 67 -9.29 -11.51 -9.43
C LEU A 67 -8.46 -12.56 -8.65
N GLY A 68 -8.66 -12.66 -7.33
CA GLY A 68 -8.06 -13.70 -6.50
C GLY A 68 -8.49 -15.09 -6.97
N ARG A 69 -9.80 -15.33 -7.14
CA ARG A 69 -10.32 -16.62 -7.64
C ARG A 69 -9.82 -16.93 -9.06
N TYR A 70 -9.70 -15.91 -9.91
CA TYR A 70 -9.13 -16.06 -11.25
C TYR A 70 -7.65 -16.47 -11.16
N SER A 71 -6.86 -15.82 -10.30
CA SER A 71 -5.44 -16.13 -10.11
C SER A 71 -5.21 -17.57 -9.63
N ASP A 72 -6.11 -18.09 -8.76
CA ASP A 72 -6.01 -19.46 -8.25
C ASP A 72 -6.28 -20.51 -9.35
N ARG A 73 -7.13 -20.19 -10.30
CA ARG A 73 -7.56 -21.10 -11.39
C ARG A 73 -6.71 -21.01 -12.65
N THR A 74 -6.13 -19.83 -12.91
CA THR A 74 -5.36 -19.63 -14.13
C THR A 74 -4.01 -20.35 -14.09
N ARG A 75 -3.63 -20.97 -15.21
CA ARG A 75 -2.28 -21.49 -15.42
C ARG A 75 -1.30 -20.39 -15.85
N GLN A 76 -1.78 -19.26 -16.30
CA GLN A 76 -0.99 -18.20 -16.93
C GLN A 76 -0.85 -16.98 -15.99
N LEU A 77 -0.25 -17.17 -14.79
CA LEU A 77 0.01 -16.10 -13.84
C LEU A 77 0.85 -14.96 -14.43
N ARG A 78 1.70 -15.29 -15.40
CA ARG A 78 2.49 -14.30 -16.11
C ARG A 78 1.62 -13.33 -16.91
N VAL A 79 0.54 -13.78 -17.52
CA VAL A 79 -0.40 -12.90 -18.22
C VAL A 79 -1.07 -11.97 -17.22
N LEU A 80 -1.42 -12.47 -16.03
CA LEU A 80 -2.01 -11.65 -14.98
C LEU A 80 -1.02 -10.58 -14.45
N THR A 81 0.26 -10.92 -14.23
CA THR A 81 1.27 -9.92 -13.81
C THR A 81 1.56 -8.92 -14.92
N LEU A 82 1.66 -9.36 -16.18
CA LEU A 82 1.84 -8.49 -17.34
C LEU A 82 0.63 -7.55 -17.53
N SER A 83 -0.60 -8.04 -17.42
CA SER A 83 -1.79 -7.18 -17.49
C SER A 83 -1.77 -6.12 -16.39
N GLY A 84 -1.30 -6.46 -15.19
CA GLY A 84 -1.08 -5.50 -14.11
C GLY A 84 -0.09 -4.40 -14.49
N VAL A 85 1.06 -4.78 -15.07
CA VAL A 85 2.06 -3.81 -15.55
C VAL A 85 1.49 -2.93 -16.68
N PHE A 86 0.81 -3.50 -17.67
CA PHE A 86 0.19 -2.73 -18.74
C PHE A 86 -0.87 -1.76 -18.23
N LEU A 87 -1.67 -2.15 -17.24
CA LEU A 87 -2.64 -1.26 -16.60
C LEU A 87 -1.94 -0.14 -15.81
N LEU A 88 -0.78 -0.39 -15.20
CA LEU A 88 0.03 0.66 -14.56
C LEU A 88 0.58 1.65 -15.59
N VAL A 89 1.10 1.16 -16.72
CA VAL A 89 1.55 1.99 -17.85
C VAL A 89 0.38 2.81 -18.40
N ALA A 90 -0.74 2.17 -18.67
CA ALA A 90 -1.95 2.84 -19.16
C ALA A 90 -2.46 3.88 -18.15
N GLY A 91 -2.51 3.55 -16.86
CA GLY A 91 -2.91 4.46 -15.81
C GLY A 91 -2.01 5.71 -15.74
N GLY A 92 -0.69 5.53 -15.79
CA GLY A 92 0.28 6.63 -15.84
C GLY A 92 0.12 7.50 -17.11
N ALA A 93 0.00 6.87 -18.27
CA ALA A 93 -0.22 7.58 -19.54
C ALA A 93 -1.57 8.33 -19.56
N LEU A 94 -2.65 7.70 -19.10
CA LEU A 94 -3.95 8.34 -18.97
C LEU A 94 -3.90 9.53 -18.00
N LEU A 95 -3.22 9.41 -16.85
CA LEU A 95 -3.00 10.52 -15.94
C LEU A 95 -2.28 11.68 -16.62
N ALA A 96 -1.22 11.41 -17.38
CA ALA A 96 -0.47 12.43 -18.11
C ALA A 96 -1.34 13.13 -19.17
N LEU A 97 -2.13 12.38 -19.91
CA LEU A 97 -2.98 12.88 -20.98
C LEU A 97 -4.31 13.49 -20.51
N SER A 98 -4.67 13.33 -19.22
CA SER A 98 -5.96 13.80 -18.70
C SER A 98 -6.08 15.32 -18.71
N PRO A 99 -7.01 15.91 -19.49
CA PRO A 99 -7.23 17.35 -19.54
C PRO A 99 -8.21 17.83 -18.46
N THR A 100 -8.96 16.91 -17.83
CA THR A 100 -10.02 17.22 -16.87
C THR A 100 -9.85 16.41 -15.60
N VAL A 101 -10.38 16.94 -14.52
CA VAL A 101 -10.39 16.32 -13.19
C VAL A 101 -11.02 14.91 -13.23
N TRP A 102 -12.16 14.75 -13.92
CA TRP A 102 -12.86 13.46 -14.03
C TRP A 102 -12.04 12.40 -14.77
N ALA A 103 -11.27 12.83 -15.78
CA ALA A 103 -10.34 11.93 -16.47
C ALA A 103 -9.22 11.46 -15.53
N VAL A 104 -8.71 12.34 -14.63
CA VAL A 104 -7.73 11.96 -13.60
C VAL A 104 -8.32 10.95 -12.62
N VAL A 105 -9.58 11.16 -12.18
CA VAL A 105 -10.28 10.21 -11.30
C VAL A 105 -10.38 8.82 -11.97
N ALA A 106 -10.81 8.76 -13.22
CA ALA A 106 -10.92 7.51 -13.97
C ALA A 106 -9.55 6.83 -14.19
N ALA A 107 -8.52 7.61 -14.54
CA ALA A 107 -7.15 7.11 -14.72
C ALA A 107 -6.57 6.55 -13.40
N SER A 108 -6.89 7.16 -12.26
CA SER A 108 -6.49 6.66 -10.93
C SER A 108 -7.12 5.30 -10.61
N ALA A 109 -8.36 5.05 -11.03
CA ALA A 109 -9.00 3.75 -10.89
C ALA A 109 -8.30 2.66 -11.74
N VAL A 110 -7.88 3.01 -12.97
CA VAL A 110 -7.07 2.11 -13.83
C VAL A 110 -5.73 1.79 -13.18
N LEU A 111 -5.05 2.81 -12.63
CA LEU A 111 -3.78 2.64 -11.91
C LEU A 111 -3.95 1.69 -10.71
N GLY A 112 -5.02 1.85 -9.93
CA GLY A 112 -5.35 0.98 -8.81
C GLY A 112 -5.58 -0.46 -9.22
N MET A 113 -6.28 -0.68 -10.32
CA MET A 113 -6.52 -2.03 -10.88
C MET A 113 -5.21 -2.68 -11.35
N GLY A 114 -4.32 -1.92 -11.99
CA GLY A 114 -2.98 -2.38 -12.37
C GLY A 114 -2.17 -2.83 -11.15
N HIS A 115 -2.15 -2.00 -10.10
CA HIS A 115 -1.48 -2.34 -8.84
C HIS A 115 -2.03 -3.62 -8.19
N LEU A 116 -3.36 -3.78 -8.14
CA LEU A 116 -3.99 -4.99 -7.60
C LEU A 116 -3.61 -6.23 -8.41
N SER A 117 -3.71 -6.16 -9.75
CA SER A 117 -3.44 -7.28 -10.65
C SER A 117 -2.00 -7.77 -10.54
N PHE A 118 -1.03 -6.83 -10.53
CA PHE A 118 0.38 -7.15 -10.33
C PHE A 118 0.62 -7.79 -8.96
N THR A 119 0.04 -7.22 -7.90
CA THR A 119 0.23 -7.70 -6.52
C THR A 119 -0.31 -9.12 -6.34
N ILE A 120 -1.55 -9.38 -6.79
CA ILE A 120 -2.16 -10.72 -6.69
C ILE A 120 -1.38 -11.71 -7.55
N GLY A 121 -1.06 -11.35 -8.80
CA GLY A 121 -0.29 -12.22 -9.69
C GLY A 121 1.08 -12.60 -9.13
N GLY A 122 1.81 -11.62 -8.57
CA GLY A 122 3.12 -11.84 -7.96
C GLY A 122 3.05 -12.69 -6.69
N GLN A 123 2.12 -12.42 -5.79
CA GLN A 123 1.92 -13.21 -4.57
C GLN A 123 1.49 -14.66 -4.90
N THR A 124 0.59 -14.84 -5.85
CA THR A 124 0.16 -16.18 -6.30
C THR A 124 1.30 -16.93 -6.99
N ALA A 125 2.15 -16.24 -7.75
CA ALA A 125 3.33 -16.86 -8.37
C ALA A 125 4.32 -17.37 -7.30
N ILE A 126 4.59 -16.59 -6.25
CA ILE A 126 5.43 -17.01 -5.14
C ILE A 126 4.81 -18.23 -4.44
N ALA A 127 3.52 -18.15 -4.08
CA ALA A 127 2.81 -19.23 -3.40
C ALA A 127 2.80 -20.54 -4.21
N ARG A 128 2.81 -20.45 -5.55
CA ARG A 128 2.72 -21.62 -6.44
C ARG A 128 4.08 -22.21 -6.83
N TYR A 129 5.09 -21.36 -7.02
CA TYR A 129 6.36 -21.75 -7.62
C TYR A 129 7.54 -21.80 -6.64
N ALA A 130 7.45 -21.14 -5.48
CA ALA A 130 8.47 -21.25 -4.46
C ALA A 130 8.37 -22.61 -3.74
N ALA A 131 9.52 -23.21 -3.40
CA ALA A 131 9.54 -24.36 -2.52
C ALA A 131 9.08 -23.99 -1.11
N ASP A 132 8.45 -24.91 -0.37
CA ASP A 132 7.91 -24.64 0.98
C ASP A 132 8.94 -23.97 1.91
N ARG A 133 10.21 -24.39 1.85
CA ARG A 133 11.34 -23.81 2.61
C ARG A 133 11.70 -22.37 2.19
N ASP A 134 11.34 -21.95 0.99
CA ASP A 134 11.70 -20.65 0.40
C ASP A 134 10.51 -19.67 0.32
N LEU A 135 9.31 -20.08 0.76
CA LEU A 135 8.10 -19.25 0.72
C LEU A 135 8.27 -17.96 1.52
N ASP A 136 8.72 -18.06 2.77
CA ASP A 136 8.93 -16.89 3.65
C ASP A 136 9.97 -15.94 3.06
N LYS A 137 11.04 -16.49 2.46
CA LYS A 137 12.07 -15.72 1.77
C LYS A 137 11.49 -15.01 0.53
N GLY A 138 10.68 -15.70 -0.27
CA GLY A 138 10.03 -15.16 -1.45
C GLY A 138 9.09 -13.99 -1.11
N PHE A 139 8.19 -14.19 -0.15
CA PHE A 139 7.30 -13.12 0.32
C PHE A 139 8.07 -11.98 1.00
N GLY A 140 9.14 -12.29 1.74
CA GLY A 140 10.01 -11.30 2.37
C GLY A 140 10.64 -10.36 1.33
N TRP A 141 11.26 -10.90 0.28
CA TRP A 141 11.86 -10.10 -0.79
C TRP A 141 10.81 -9.31 -1.59
N PHE A 142 9.66 -9.90 -1.87
CA PHE A 142 8.57 -9.20 -2.54
C PHE A 142 8.05 -8.01 -1.71
N THR A 143 7.91 -8.19 -0.39
CA THR A 143 7.53 -7.12 0.53
C THR A 143 8.63 -6.04 0.64
N ALA A 144 9.90 -6.44 0.61
CA ALA A 144 11.02 -5.50 0.57
C ALA A 144 11.00 -4.63 -0.70
N ALA A 145 10.65 -5.21 -1.86
CA ALA A 145 10.45 -4.46 -3.10
C ALA A 145 9.37 -3.40 -2.96
N PHE A 146 8.24 -3.72 -2.31
CA PHE A 146 7.19 -2.76 -2.01
C PHE A 146 7.68 -1.59 -1.15
N SER A 147 8.47 -1.93 -0.13
CA SER A 147 9.03 -0.92 0.77
C SER A 147 10.04 -0.01 0.07
N ALA A 148 10.89 -0.57 -0.82
CA ALA A 148 11.81 0.21 -1.63
C ALA A 148 11.06 1.21 -2.54
N GLY A 149 9.96 0.77 -3.16
CA GLY A 149 9.11 1.65 -3.96
C GLY A 149 8.47 2.78 -3.15
N GLN A 150 8.03 2.50 -1.92
CA GLN A 150 7.48 3.51 -1.01
C GLN A 150 8.52 4.57 -0.60
N MET A 151 9.79 4.23 -0.59
CA MET A 151 10.87 5.17 -0.30
C MET A 151 11.27 5.97 -1.54
N ILE A 152 11.54 5.29 -2.66
CA ILE A 152 12.12 5.89 -3.87
C ILE A 152 11.06 6.67 -4.66
N GLY A 153 9.84 6.12 -4.78
CA GLY A 153 8.80 6.68 -5.65
C GLY A 153 8.46 8.13 -5.37
N PRO A 154 8.08 8.50 -4.13
CA PRO A 154 7.71 9.87 -3.82
C PRO A 154 8.87 10.85 -3.95
N ALA A 155 10.09 10.44 -3.56
CA ALA A 155 11.29 11.27 -3.70
C ALA A 155 11.60 11.58 -5.18
N LEU A 156 11.54 10.56 -6.04
CA LEU A 156 11.70 10.71 -7.46
C LEU A 156 10.58 11.56 -8.08
N GLY A 157 9.33 11.32 -7.70
CA GLY A 157 8.18 12.07 -8.17
C GLY A 157 8.26 13.55 -7.83
N GLY A 158 8.61 13.88 -6.60
CA GLY A 158 8.79 15.26 -6.16
C GLY A 158 9.95 15.96 -6.89
N TRP A 159 11.08 15.25 -7.09
CA TRP A 159 12.21 15.78 -7.82
C TRP A 159 11.88 16.09 -9.30
N LEU A 160 11.13 15.19 -9.95
CA LEU A 160 10.69 15.37 -11.34
C LEU A 160 9.69 16.51 -11.53
N VAL A 161 8.83 16.75 -10.56
CA VAL A 161 7.88 17.88 -10.60
C VAL A 161 8.60 19.24 -10.44
N GLY A 162 9.86 19.22 -10.00
CA GLY A 162 10.72 20.38 -9.99
C GLY A 162 10.72 21.17 -8.67
N HIS A 163 11.38 22.31 -8.73
CA HIS A 163 11.65 23.15 -7.56
C HIS A 163 10.83 24.46 -7.57
N SER A 164 9.98 24.70 -8.59
CA SER A 164 9.13 25.87 -8.66
C SER A 164 8.00 25.81 -7.63
N SER A 165 7.65 26.93 -7.04
CA SER A 165 6.63 27.05 -6.00
C SER A 165 5.22 27.33 -6.52
N SER A 166 5.04 27.64 -7.80
CA SER A 166 3.72 27.99 -8.35
C SER A 166 2.98 26.77 -8.92
N ALA A 167 1.88 26.37 -8.28
CA ALA A 167 1.06 25.23 -8.66
C ALA A 167 0.40 25.35 -10.04
N THR A 168 0.05 26.56 -10.44
CA THR A 168 -0.81 26.84 -11.61
C THR A 168 -0.05 27.29 -12.84
N SER A 169 1.29 27.31 -12.81
CA SER A 169 2.08 27.68 -13.98
C SER A 169 1.99 26.62 -15.08
N PRO A 170 1.97 26.99 -16.37
CA PRO A 170 2.03 26.04 -17.48
C PRO A 170 3.27 25.14 -17.41
N GLU A 171 4.39 25.66 -16.92
CA GLU A 171 5.64 24.90 -16.72
C GLU A 171 5.44 23.79 -15.70
N ARG A 172 4.75 24.06 -14.58
CA ARG A 172 4.42 23.05 -13.56
C ARG A 172 3.59 21.92 -14.15
N LEU A 173 2.58 22.25 -14.97
CA LEU A 173 1.74 21.23 -15.61
C LEU A 173 2.56 20.35 -16.58
N ALA A 174 3.53 20.95 -17.29
CA ALA A 174 4.43 20.20 -18.15
C ALA A 174 5.33 19.26 -17.35
N ASP A 175 5.93 19.72 -16.24
CA ASP A 175 6.77 18.91 -15.34
C ASP A 175 5.99 17.75 -14.73
N VAL A 176 4.75 18.03 -14.27
CA VAL A 176 3.84 17.00 -13.74
C VAL A 176 3.53 15.95 -14.80
N ASN A 177 3.18 16.36 -16.02
CA ASN A 177 2.91 15.43 -17.11
C ASN A 177 4.17 14.61 -17.48
N GLN A 178 5.33 15.24 -17.50
CA GLN A 178 6.60 14.55 -17.72
C GLN A 178 6.87 13.51 -16.62
N ALA A 179 6.66 13.85 -15.34
CA ALA A 179 6.82 12.93 -14.23
C ALA A 179 5.86 11.73 -14.34
N LEU A 180 4.62 11.95 -14.78
CA LEU A 180 3.64 10.89 -15.02
C LEU A 180 4.07 9.98 -16.17
N TRP A 181 4.60 10.51 -17.27
CA TRP A 181 5.17 9.73 -18.38
C TRP A 181 6.39 8.93 -17.95
N ILE A 182 7.30 9.51 -17.17
CA ILE A 182 8.46 8.79 -16.61
C ILE A 182 8.01 7.65 -15.73
N GLY A 183 6.99 7.87 -14.86
CA GLY A 183 6.41 6.81 -14.05
C GLY A 183 5.83 5.68 -14.91
N ALA A 184 5.13 5.98 -16.00
CA ALA A 184 4.64 4.98 -16.95
C ALA A 184 5.81 4.21 -17.60
N ALA A 185 6.88 4.90 -18.00
CA ALA A 185 8.08 4.31 -18.60
C ALA A 185 8.82 3.39 -17.62
N ILE A 186 8.91 3.76 -16.33
CA ILE A 186 9.48 2.90 -15.28
C ILE A 186 8.70 1.58 -15.17
N SER A 187 7.35 1.64 -15.19
CA SER A 187 6.54 0.41 -15.23
C SER A 187 6.77 -0.39 -16.49
N LEU A 188 6.88 0.27 -17.64
CA LEU A 188 7.12 -0.40 -18.93
C LEU A 188 8.44 -1.18 -18.93
N ALA A 189 9.46 -0.69 -18.21
CA ALA A 189 10.72 -1.39 -18.03
C ALA A 189 10.59 -2.74 -17.30
N ALA A 190 9.50 -2.99 -16.60
CA ALA A 190 9.20 -4.31 -16.01
C ALA A 190 8.74 -5.34 -17.05
N VAL A 191 8.25 -4.93 -18.22
CA VAL A 191 7.74 -5.85 -19.26
C VAL A 191 8.82 -6.78 -19.78
N PRO A 192 10.01 -6.32 -20.25
CA PRO A 192 11.06 -7.22 -20.70
C PRO A 192 11.52 -8.18 -19.60
N LEU A 193 11.59 -7.75 -18.34
CA LEU A 193 11.95 -8.62 -17.22
C LEU A 193 10.94 -9.75 -17.03
N LEU A 194 9.64 -9.46 -17.14
CA LEU A 194 8.58 -10.48 -17.09
C LEU A 194 8.55 -11.35 -18.35
N LEU A 195 9.05 -10.87 -19.49
CA LEU A 195 9.15 -11.64 -20.73
C LEU A 195 10.36 -12.59 -20.71
N LEU A 196 11.39 -12.33 -19.95
CA LEU A 196 12.51 -13.27 -19.79
C LEU A 196 12.03 -14.58 -19.17
N ARG A 197 12.28 -15.70 -19.85
CA ARG A 197 11.92 -17.06 -19.39
C ARG A 197 12.98 -17.64 -18.44
N ALA A 198 13.58 -16.86 -17.57
CA ALA A 198 14.62 -17.34 -16.68
C ALA A 198 14.04 -18.25 -15.61
N GLY A 199 14.03 -19.57 -15.91
CA GLY A 199 13.78 -20.59 -14.92
C GLY A 199 12.36 -20.64 -14.33
N THR A 200 11.34 -20.07 -15.00
CA THR A 200 9.96 -20.38 -14.61
C THR A 200 9.80 -21.89 -14.71
N PRO A 201 9.40 -22.58 -13.61
CA PRO A 201 9.03 -23.99 -13.69
C PRO A 201 8.05 -24.14 -14.85
N ALA A 202 8.27 -25.14 -15.71
CA ALA A 202 7.42 -25.35 -16.89
C ALA A 202 5.95 -25.30 -16.44
N ALA A 203 5.11 -24.65 -17.24
CA ALA A 203 3.67 -24.56 -16.97
C ALA A 203 3.01 -25.95 -16.86
N ASP A 204 3.76 -26.99 -17.24
CA ASP A 204 3.44 -28.42 -17.15
C ASP A 204 3.92 -29.10 -15.86
N ALA A 205 4.68 -28.44 -14.98
CA ALA A 205 4.80 -28.92 -13.62
C ALA A 205 3.38 -28.85 -13.04
N ALA A 206 2.70 -29.97 -13.14
CA ALA A 206 1.36 -30.20 -12.61
C ALA A 206 1.23 -29.50 -11.26
N PRO A 207 0.06 -29.00 -10.89
CA PRO A 207 -0.17 -28.46 -9.57
C PRO A 207 0.21 -29.57 -8.57
N SER A 208 1.49 -29.57 -8.20
CA SER A 208 1.98 -30.40 -7.13
C SER A 208 1.37 -29.78 -5.89
N ARG A 209 0.32 -30.45 -5.45
CA ARG A 209 -0.44 -30.12 -4.25
C ARG A 209 -1.12 -28.73 -4.27
N ALA A 210 -2.23 -28.65 -5.02
CA ALA A 210 -3.43 -28.66 -4.20
C ALA A 210 -3.23 -29.68 -3.05
N THR A 211 -2.94 -29.19 -1.89
CA THR A 211 -3.24 -29.83 -0.61
C THR A 211 -4.75 -29.86 -0.48
N SER A 212 -5.40 -30.50 -1.42
CA SER A 212 -6.84 -30.58 -1.61
C SER A 212 -7.23 -32.01 -1.90
N GLY A 213 -6.59 -32.96 -1.23
CA GLY A 213 -7.06 -34.34 -1.23
C GLY A 213 -7.66 -34.75 0.10
N THR A 214 -7.18 -34.22 1.22
CA THR A 214 -7.66 -34.63 2.55
C THR A 214 -8.08 -33.44 3.42
N ALA A 215 -7.45 -32.26 3.31
CA ALA A 215 -7.84 -31.06 4.04
C ALA A 215 -9.08 -30.38 3.42
N ALA A 216 -9.26 -30.42 2.08
CA ALA A 216 -10.38 -29.76 1.41
C ALA A 216 -11.75 -30.45 1.64
N ARG A 217 -11.78 -31.72 2.02
CA ARG A 217 -13.04 -32.40 2.41
C ARG A 217 -13.45 -32.12 3.86
N SER A 218 -12.49 -31.75 4.72
CA SER A 218 -12.78 -31.35 6.12
C SER A 218 -13.01 -29.82 6.27
N GLU A 219 -12.52 -28.98 5.31
CA GLU A 219 -12.64 -27.51 5.37
C GLU A 219 -13.93 -26.95 4.77
N SER A 220 -14.73 -27.75 4.06
CA SER A 220 -15.96 -27.25 3.43
C SER A 220 -17.13 -27.07 4.42
N ALA A 221 -17.01 -27.53 5.65
CA ALA A 221 -18.12 -27.54 6.60
C ALA A 221 -18.23 -26.29 7.49
N ASP A 222 -17.22 -25.44 7.65
CA ASP A 222 -17.30 -24.31 8.59
C ASP A 222 -16.47 -23.07 8.17
N LYS A 223 -16.60 -22.60 6.92
CA LYS A 223 -16.05 -21.29 6.54
C LYS A 223 -16.90 -20.22 7.20
N PRO A 224 -16.33 -19.44 8.16
CA PRO A 224 -17.14 -18.49 8.91
C PRO A 224 -17.59 -17.35 7.99
N THR A 225 -18.83 -16.92 8.18
CA THR A 225 -19.36 -15.69 7.57
C THR A 225 -18.56 -14.48 8.08
N ILE A 226 -18.48 -13.41 7.28
CA ILE A 226 -17.82 -12.13 7.67
C ILE A 226 -18.29 -11.67 9.06
N ALA A 227 -19.62 -11.71 9.29
CA ALA A 227 -20.22 -11.33 10.57
C ALA A 227 -19.73 -12.22 11.74
N ARG A 228 -19.51 -13.52 11.51
CA ARG A 228 -19.01 -14.45 12.51
C ARG A 228 -17.56 -14.16 12.88
N VAL A 229 -16.72 -13.80 11.91
CA VAL A 229 -15.33 -13.38 12.13
C VAL A 229 -15.27 -12.07 12.92
N LEU A 230 -16.11 -11.08 12.58
CA LEU A 230 -16.17 -9.79 13.27
C LEU A 230 -16.71 -9.88 14.70
N ARG A 231 -17.51 -10.90 15.00
CA ARG A 231 -18.02 -11.17 16.38
C ARG A 231 -16.98 -11.82 17.29
N VAL A 232 -15.87 -12.31 16.75
CA VAL A 232 -14.77 -12.80 17.59
C VAL A 232 -14.21 -11.65 18.42
N PRO A 233 -14.09 -11.79 19.75
CA PRO A 233 -13.62 -10.73 20.61
C PRO A 233 -12.28 -10.13 20.11
N ARG A 234 -12.16 -8.81 20.12
CA ARG A 234 -10.98 -8.03 19.72
C ARG A 234 -10.67 -8.00 18.22
N VAL A 235 -11.28 -8.85 17.35
CA VAL A 235 -11.00 -8.87 15.92
C VAL A 235 -11.42 -7.56 15.26
N ALA A 236 -12.63 -7.07 15.54
CA ALA A 236 -13.11 -5.79 14.99
C ALA A 236 -12.21 -4.61 15.40
N SER A 237 -11.76 -4.56 16.65
CA SER A 237 -10.81 -3.57 17.15
C SER A 237 -9.46 -3.63 16.44
N HIS A 238 -8.91 -4.83 16.23
CA HIS A 238 -7.67 -4.99 15.45
C HIS A 238 -7.84 -4.59 13.97
N MET A 239 -9.03 -4.82 13.39
CA MET A 239 -9.34 -4.39 12.03
C MET A 239 -9.45 -2.87 11.93
N LEU A 240 -10.10 -2.22 12.88
CA LEU A 240 -10.15 -0.75 12.96
C LEU A 240 -8.74 -0.16 13.06
N ALA A 241 -7.88 -0.73 13.90
CA ALA A 241 -6.49 -0.32 13.98
C ALA A 241 -5.73 -0.50 12.66
N ALA A 242 -5.90 -1.65 11.97
CA ALA A 242 -5.25 -1.90 10.69
C ALA A 242 -5.69 -0.90 9.61
N LEU A 243 -6.99 -0.61 9.55
CA LEU A 243 -7.60 0.31 8.61
C LEU A 243 -7.13 1.76 8.86
N SER A 244 -7.14 2.23 10.11
CA SER A 244 -6.72 3.59 10.44
C SER A 244 -5.23 3.82 10.15
N LEU A 245 -4.35 2.85 10.45
CA LEU A 245 -2.93 2.91 10.12
C LEU A 245 -2.68 2.95 8.60
N LEU A 246 -3.44 2.19 7.81
CA LEU A 246 -3.29 2.17 6.36
C LEU A 246 -3.83 3.45 5.73
N ALA A 247 -4.98 3.94 6.18
CA ALA A 247 -5.58 5.16 5.69
C ALA A 247 -4.69 6.38 5.92
N MET A 248 -4.00 6.47 7.06
CA MET A 248 -3.04 7.55 7.30
C MET A 248 -1.91 7.55 6.26
N LEU A 249 -1.43 6.39 5.81
CA LEU A 249 -0.43 6.32 4.73
C LEU A 249 -0.96 6.90 3.43
N ASP A 250 -2.22 6.60 3.08
CA ASP A 250 -2.84 7.11 1.86
C ASP A 250 -3.13 8.60 1.94
N ILE A 251 -3.63 9.08 3.08
CA ILE A 251 -3.89 10.50 3.33
C ILE A 251 -2.60 11.33 3.26
N LEU A 252 -1.52 10.88 3.91
CA LEU A 252 -0.24 11.56 3.81
C LEU A 252 0.27 11.62 2.37
N THR A 253 0.11 10.55 1.61
CA THR A 253 0.56 10.50 0.22
C THR A 253 -0.24 11.43 -0.69
N ALA A 254 -1.55 11.61 -0.42
CA ALA A 254 -2.43 12.43 -1.23
C ALA A 254 -2.43 13.90 -0.82
N PHE A 255 -2.42 14.20 0.49
CA PHE A 255 -2.61 15.56 0.99
C PHE A 255 -1.32 16.28 1.37
N LEU A 256 -0.19 15.58 1.67
CA LEU A 256 1.07 16.27 1.96
C LEU A 256 1.58 17.11 0.79
N PRO A 257 1.44 16.70 -0.50
CA PRO A 257 1.70 17.56 -1.65
C PRO A 257 0.85 18.84 -1.65
N VAL A 258 -0.42 18.73 -1.29
CA VAL A 258 -1.36 19.87 -1.26
C VAL A 258 -0.98 20.85 -0.14
N ILE A 259 -0.69 20.32 1.06
CA ILE A 259 -0.22 21.13 2.21
C ILE A 259 1.11 21.81 1.89
N GLY A 260 2.00 21.08 1.19
CA GLY A 260 3.28 21.63 0.74
C GLY A 260 3.12 22.80 -0.21
N GLU A 261 2.20 22.70 -1.15
CA GLU A 261 1.90 23.77 -2.09
C GLU A 261 1.34 25.02 -1.38
N GLU A 262 0.38 24.84 -0.45
CA GLU A 262 -0.15 25.96 0.36
C GLU A 262 0.95 26.59 1.25
N ALA A 263 1.88 25.81 1.75
CA ALA A 263 3.00 26.28 2.56
C ALA A 263 4.16 26.86 1.73
N GLY A 264 4.06 26.89 0.39
CA GLY A 264 5.14 27.31 -0.50
C GLY A 264 6.37 26.41 -0.50
N VAL A 265 6.21 25.13 -0.14
CA VAL A 265 7.28 24.13 -0.07
C VAL A 265 7.42 23.41 -1.41
N ALA A 266 8.63 23.42 -1.97
CA ALA A 266 8.90 22.79 -3.27
C ALA A 266 8.51 21.29 -3.27
N PRO A 267 7.94 20.77 -4.37
CA PRO A 267 7.57 19.36 -4.52
C PRO A 267 8.72 18.37 -4.28
N ALA A 268 9.95 18.76 -4.62
CA ALA A 268 11.14 17.97 -4.35
C ALA A 268 11.34 17.71 -2.84
N VAL A 269 11.09 18.73 -2.01
CA VAL A 269 11.18 18.64 -0.55
C VAL A 269 10.06 17.74 -0.01
N VAL A 270 8.82 17.93 -0.47
CA VAL A 270 7.68 17.10 -0.06
C VAL A 270 7.89 15.63 -0.46
N GLY A 271 8.39 15.39 -1.68
CA GLY A 271 8.72 14.05 -2.14
C GLY A 271 9.80 13.38 -1.28
N LEU A 272 10.86 14.13 -0.92
CA LEU A 272 11.92 13.64 -0.03
C LEU A 272 11.37 13.33 1.38
N LEU A 273 10.50 14.17 1.94
CA LEU A 273 9.85 13.95 3.22
C LEU A 273 8.99 12.67 3.22
N LEU A 274 8.23 12.43 2.16
CA LEU A 274 7.51 11.15 1.98
C LEU A 274 8.47 9.97 1.84
N GLY A 275 9.63 10.16 1.19
CA GLY A 275 10.70 9.17 1.11
C GLY A 275 11.29 8.84 2.48
N VAL A 276 11.58 9.85 3.32
CA VAL A 276 12.04 9.69 4.71
C VAL A 276 11.04 8.88 5.53
N ARG A 277 9.74 9.19 5.41
CA ARG A 277 8.67 8.41 6.03
C ARG A 277 8.71 6.95 5.58
N GLY A 278 8.89 6.71 4.27
CA GLY A 278 8.99 5.37 3.68
C GLY A 278 10.19 4.60 4.22
N PHE A 279 11.37 5.25 4.28
CA PHE A 279 12.58 4.67 4.86
C PHE A 279 12.39 4.26 6.34
N ALA A 280 11.82 5.14 7.14
CA ALA A 280 11.54 4.84 8.54
C ALA A 280 10.56 3.65 8.72
N SER A 281 9.58 3.52 7.82
CA SER A 281 8.69 2.36 7.77
C SER A 281 9.43 1.05 7.45
N ILE A 282 10.46 1.08 6.60
CA ILE A 282 11.33 -0.09 6.36
C ILE A 282 12.12 -0.43 7.62
N ALA A 283 12.78 0.55 8.22
CA ALA A 283 13.57 0.37 9.45
C ALA A 283 12.73 -0.25 10.56
N SER A 284 11.48 0.19 10.72
CA SER A 284 10.57 -0.34 11.74
C SER A 284 10.27 -1.84 11.55
N ARG A 285 10.10 -2.29 10.29
CA ARG A 285 9.83 -3.70 9.98
C ARG A 285 11.04 -4.58 10.25
N LEU A 286 12.25 -4.08 10.00
CA LEU A 286 13.50 -4.78 10.31
C LEU A 286 13.70 -4.93 11.83
N LEU A 287 13.29 -3.92 12.61
CA LEU A 287 13.38 -3.92 14.06
C LEU A 287 12.23 -4.65 14.76
N LEU A 288 11.14 -4.96 14.06
CA LEU A 288 9.95 -5.60 14.63
C LEU A 288 10.24 -6.91 15.37
N PRO A 289 11.08 -7.85 14.87
CA PRO A 289 11.37 -9.09 15.59
C PRO A 289 12.03 -8.82 16.97
N TRP A 290 12.96 -7.87 17.03
CA TRP A 290 13.63 -7.47 18.26
C TRP A 290 12.66 -6.76 19.23
N LEU A 291 11.83 -5.83 18.72
CA LEU A 291 10.83 -5.13 19.53
C LEU A 291 9.78 -6.08 20.12
N SER A 292 9.33 -7.08 19.34
CA SER A 292 8.33 -8.06 19.78
C SER A 292 8.86 -9.06 20.83
N GLN A 293 10.18 -9.19 20.97
CA GLN A 293 10.80 -9.97 22.05
C GLN A 293 10.87 -9.20 23.37
N ARG A 294 10.96 -7.85 23.30
CA ARG A 294 11.11 -6.98 24.48
C ARG A 294 9.80 -6.38 24.99
N PHE A 295 8.85 -6.18 24.10
CA PHE A 295 7.59 -5.48 24.39
C PHE A 295 6.39 -6.33 23.99
N SER A 296 5.29 -6.21 24.74
CA SER A 296 4.05 -6.89 24.41
C SER A 296 3.50 -6.33 23.08
N ARG A 297 2.93 -7.22 22.23
CA ARG A 297 2.31 -6.82 20.97
C ARG A 297 1.19 -5.80 21.16
N ARG A 298 0.45 -5.90 22.29
CA ARG A 298 -0.58 -4.93 22.67
C ARG A 298 0.03 -3.55 22.93
N GLY A 299 1.08 -3.49 23.73
CA GLY A 299 1.78 -2.22 24.03
C GLY A 299 2.34 -1.58 22.77
N LEU A 300 3.00 -2.37 21.91
CA LEU A 300 3.51 -1.90 20.62
C LEU A 300 2.40 -1.34 19.73
N LEU A 301 1.24 -2.02 19.64
CA LEU A 301 0.13 -1.52 18.81
C LEU A 301 -0.47 -0.22 19.37
N LEU A 302 -0.63 -0.11 20.69
CA LEU A 302 -1.09 1.14 21.32
C LEU A 302 -0.09 2.28 21.10
N THR A 303 1.21 2.01 21.23
CA THR A 303 2.26 2.97 20.89
C THR A 303 2.21 3.41 19.44
N CYS A 304 1.92 2.48 18.50
CA CYS A 304 1.74 2.81 17.09
C CYS A 304 0.54 3.74 16.87
N LEU A 305 -0.61 3.45 17.49
CA LEU A 305 -1.83 4.21 17.28
C LEU A 305 -1.75 5.61 17.91
N PHE A 306 -1.41 5.69 19.20
CA PHE A 306 -1.29 6.97 19.90
C PHE A 306 -0.06 7.76 19.43
N GLY A 307 1.09 7.11 19.31
CA GLY A 307 2.32 7.75 18.87
C GLY A 307 2.21 8.31 17.46
N ALA A 308 1.69 7.54 16.48
CA ALA A 308 1.47 8.05 15.14
C ALA A 308 0.39 9.15 15.12
N GLY A 309 -0.72 8.96 15.86
CA GLY A 309 -1.80 9.94 15.94
C GLY A 309 -1.33 11.29 16.50
N ILE A 310 -0.47 11.30 17.52
CA ILE A 310 0.09 12.52 18.13
C ILE A 310 1.18 13.12 17.23
N THR A 311 2.13 12.30 16.79
CA THR A 311 3.32 12.77 16.07
C THR A 311 2.96 13.35 14.71
N LEU A 312 1.99 12.77 13.99
CA LEU A 312 1.61 13.19 12.65
C LEU A 312 0.68 14.42 12.60
N VAL A 313 0.25 14.93 13.76
CA VAL A 313 -0.43 16.25 13.84
C VAL A 313 0.54 17.39 13.47
N ILE A 314 1.83 17.22 13.74
CA ILE A 314 2.85 18.28 13.69
C ILE A 314 3.36 18.56 12.27
N PRO A 315 3.62 17.58 11.38
CA PRO A 315 4.16 17.83 10.05
C PRO A 315 3.44 18.92 9.24
N PRO A 316 2.10 18.98 9.18
CA PRO A 316 1.41 20.08 8.46
C PRO A 316 1.76 21.47 8.98
N LEU A 317 2.09 21.62 10.27
CA LEU A 317 2.39 22.90 10.90
C LEU A 317 3.84 23.36 10.70
N VAL A 318 4.76 22.40 10.46
CA VAL A 318 6.20 22.65 10.41
C VAL A 318 6.81 22.35 9.05
N LEU A 319 6.00 22.23 7.99
CA LEU A 319 6.45 21.80 6.67
C LEU A 319 7.53 22.71 6.07
N GLY A 320 7.50 24.01 6.40
CA GLY A 320 8.53 24.98 6.05
C GLY A 320 9.90 24.73 6.68
N ASN A 321 9.97 23.94 7.75
CA ASN A 321 11.23 23.50 8.36
C ASN A 321 11.47 22.03 8.02
N PHE A 322 12.35 21.77 7.04
CA PHE A 322 12.66 20.43 6.56
C PHE A 322 13.03 19.45 7.69
N TRP A 323 13.91 19.85 8.60
CA TRP A 323 14.42 18.94 9.63
C TRP A 323 13.35 18.57 10.66
N ALA A 324 12.53 19.53 11.05
CA ALA A 324 11.40 19.27 11.94
C ALA A 324 10.37 18.36 11.26
N ALA A 325 9.95 18.67 10.02
CA ALA A 325 9.02 17.84 9.27
C ALA A 325 9.58 16.42 9.04
N ALA A 326 10.86 16.30 8.68
CA ALA A 326 11.53 15.02 8.47
C ALA A 326 11.57 14.18 9.76
N PHE A 327 11.87 14.78 10.89
CA PHE A 327 11.88 14.09 12.19
C PHE A 327 10.50 13.52 12.53
N PHE A 328 9.46 14.35 12.49
CA PHE A 328 8.10 13.90 12.83
C PHE A 328 7.55 12.90 11.83
N LEU A 329 7.85 13.05 10.53
CA LEU A 329 7.47 12.07 9.51
C LEU A 329 8.27 10.76 9.63
N ALA A 330 9.53 10.81 10.05
CA ALA A 330 10.30 9.61 10.32
C ALA A 330 9.73 8.84 11.52
N VAL A 331 9.45 9.53 12.64
CA VAL A 331 8.83 8.90 13.82
C VAL A 331 7.46 8.35 13.50
N GLY A 332 6.59 9.14 12.85
CA GLY A 332 5.27 8.69 12.43
C GLY A 332 5.34 7.53 11.44
N GLY A 333 6.24 7.59 10.44
CA GLY A 333 6.48 6.54 9.46
C GLY A 333 6.97 5.24 10.10
N PHE A 334 7.84 5.32 11.10
CA PHE A 334 8.30 4.17 11.88
C PHE A 334 7.12 3.50 12.60
N LEU A 335 6.28 4.26 13.27
CA LEU A 335 5.12 3.75 14.00
C LEU A 335 4.06 3.15 13.05
N LEU A 336 3.78 3.80 11.92
CA LEU A 336 2.87 3.28 10.90
C LEU A 336 3.41 1.97 10.29
N GLY A 337 4.73 1.89 10.07
CA GLY A 337 5.38 0.70 9.52
C GLY A 337 5.29 -0.53 10.42
N LEU A 338 5.42 -0.34 11.76
CA LEU A 338 5.25 -1.38 12.76
C LEU A 338 3.80 -1.88 12.86
N GLY A 339 2.83 -0.96 12.79
CA GLY A 339 1.44 -1.28 13.07
C GLY A 339 0.82 -2.26 12.07
N GLN A 340 1.22 -2.22 10.79
CA GLN A 340 0.68 -3.11 9.76
C GLN A 340 0.96 -4.61 10.03
N PRO A 341 2.20 -5.07 10.23
CA PRO A 341 2.47 -6.47 10.54
C PRO A 341 1.95 -6.88 11.92
N LEU A 342 1.96 -5.98 12.92
CA LEU A 342 1.40 -6.25 14.25
C LEU A 342 -0.09 -6.57 14.18
N THR A 343 -0.89 -5.74 13.49
CA THR A 343 -2.33 -5.98 13.33
C THR A 343 -2.61 -7.27 12.58
N MET A 344 -1.82 -7.61 11.56
CA MET A 344 -1.94 -8.87 10.83
C MET A 344 -1.76 -10.07 11.76
N THR A 345 -0.69 -10.07 12.55
CA THR A 345 -0.40 -11.12 13.52
C THR A 345 -1.49 -11.23 14.58
N MET A 346 -1.94 -10.09 15.13
CA MET A 346 -2.95 -10.08 16.18
C MET A 346 -4.30 -10.60 15.70
N ILE A 347 -4.72 -10.27 14.48
CA ILE A 347 -5.94 -10.80 13.87
C ILE A 347 -5.84 -12.31 13.67
N THR A 348 -4.72 -12.81 13.13
CA THR A 348 -4.54 -14.24 12.86
C THR A 348 -4.43 -15.09 14.12
N THR A 349 -3.91 -14.51 15.22
CA THR A 349 -3.82 -15.21 16.52
C THR A 349 -5.09 -15.12 17.34
N SER A 350 -6.01 -14.20 17.01
CA SER A 350 -7.30 -14.06 17.71
C SER A 350 -8.40 -15.03 17.23
N VAL A 351 -8.15 -15.76 16.13
CA VAL A 351 -9.12 -16.68 15.54
C VAL A 351 -8.61 -18.10 15.53
N PRO A 352 -9.49 -19.14 15.52
CA PRO A 352 -9.09 -20.53 15.34
C PRO A 352 -8.26 -20.73 14.07
N GLY A 353 -7.40 -21.75 14.06
CA GLY A 353 -6.48 -22.02 12.96
C GLY A 353 -7.14 -22.15 11.58
N ASN A 354 -8.30 -22.81 11.53
CA ASN A 354 -9.12 -22.99 10.32
C ASN A 354 -9.81 -21.70 9.84
N TRP A 355 -9.87 -20.62 10.65
CA TRP A 355 -10.48 -19.34 10.31
C TRP A 355 -9.45 -18.26 9.88
N ARG A 356 -8.14 -18.52 10.02
CA ARG A 356 -7.09 -17.53 9.76
C ARG A 356 -7.17 -16.94 8.34
N GLY A 357 -7.39 -17.79 7.34
CA GLY A 357 -7.55 -17.34 5.96
C GLY A 357 -8.75 -16.42 5.78
N SER A 358 -9.90 -16.78 6.36
CA SER A 358 -11.11 -15.94 6.32
C SER A 358 -10.91 -14.61 7.05
N ALA A 359 -10.25 -14.62 8.21
CA ALA A 359 -9.96 -13.40 8.96
C ALA A 359 -9.03 -12.45 8.21
N LEU A 360 -8.01 -12.97 7.52
CA LEU A 360 -7.14 -12.18 6.64
C LEU A 360 -7.90 -11.61 5.44
N ALA A 361 -8.80 -12.38 4.82
CA ALA A 361 -9.63 -11.90 3.72
C ALA A 361 -10.54 -10.75 4.17
N VAL A 362 -11.20 -10.89 5.36
CA VAL A 362 -12.04 -9.84 5.95
C VAL A 362 -11.19 -8.59 6.27
N ARG A 363 -9.96 -8.77 6.80
CA ARG A 363 -9.04 -7.66 7.04
C ARG A 363 -8.69 -6.92 5.73
N LEU A 364 -8.37 -7.64 4.67
CA LEU A 364 -8.03 -7.04 3.37
C LEU A 364 -9.22 -6.26 2.80
N THR A 365 -10.42 -6.79 2.88
CA THR A 365 -11.65 -6.11 2.46
C THR A 365 -11.89 -4.86 3.31
N GLY A 366 -11.75 -4.95 4.63
CA GLY A 366 -11.88 -3.81 5.55
C GLY A 366 -10.85 -2.73 5.25
N ASN A 367 -9.59 -3.10 5.00
CA ASN A 367 -8.55 -2.16 4.60
C ASN A 367 -8.89 -1.44 3.29
N ARG A 368 -9.37 -2.15 2.27
CA ARG A 368 -9.81 -1.54 1.00
C ARG A 368 -11.01 -0.62 1.18
N LEU A 369 -11.96 -1.01 2.01
CA LEU A 369 -13.10 -0.15 2.34
C LEU A 369 -12.63 1.15 3.03
N GLY A 370 -11.70 1.05 3.98
CA GLY A 370 -11.08 2.21 4.61
C GLY A 370 -10.35 3.12 3.63
N GLN A 371 -9.63 2.54 2.66
CA GLN A 371 -8.96 3.28 1.59
C GLN A 371 -9.94 4.02 0.64
N VAL A 372 -11.20 3.62 0.60
CA VAL A 372 -12.25 4.34 -0.13
C VAL A 372 -12.91 5.40 0.76
N ILE A 373 -13.36 5.01 1.95
CA ILE A 373 -14.18 5.89 2.82
C ILE A 373 -13.34 7.02 3.41
N LEU A 374 -12.17 6.72 3.98
CA LEU A 374 -11.41 7.73 4.73
C LEU A 374 -10.86 8.87 3.86
N PRO A 375 -10.37 8.66 2.63
CA PRO A 375 -9.99 9.77 1.76
C PRO A 375 -11.18 10.65 1.35
N LEU A 376 -12.38 10.06 1.14
CA LEU A 376 -13.60 10.84 0.87
C LEU A 376 -13.95 11.73 2.06
N VAL A 377 -13.98 11.17 3.26
CA VAL A 377 -14.24 11.91 4.50
C VAL A 377 -13.16 12.96 4.71
N ALA A 378 -11.88 12.63 4.49
CA ALA A 378 -10.77 13.58 4.60
C ALA A 378 -10.91 14.77 3.65
N GLY A 379 -11.32 14.51 2.39
CA GLY A 379 -11.59 15.57 1.41
C GLY A 379 -12.71 16.51 1.85
N VAL A 380 -13.80 15.96 2.41
CA VAL A 380 -14.91 16.76 2.95
C VAL A 380 -14.47 17.63 4.13
N PHE A 381 -13.63 17.10 5.03
CA PHE A 381 -13.08 17.89 6.15
C PHE A 381 -12.07 18.95 5.69
N ALA A 382 -11.27 18.61 4.67
CA ALA A 382 -10.25 19.51 4.14
C ALA A 382 -10.87 20.70 3.37
N ALA A 383 -12.04 20.54 2.76
CA ALA A 383 -12.67 21.60 1.96
C ALA A 383 -12.90 22.90 2.74
N PRO A 384 -13.54 22.91 3.93
CA PRO A 384 -13.75 24.13 4.72
C PRO A 384 -12.56 24.50 5.62
N LEU A 385 -11.70 23.54 6.02
CA LEU A 385 -10.69 23.72 7.07
C LEU A 385 -9.25 23.72 6.54
N GLY A 386 -9.08 23.57 5.21
CA GLY A 386 -7.78 23.45 4.57
C GLY A 386 -7.24 22.01 4.55
N PRO A 387 -6.29 21.69 3.67
CA PRO A 387 -5.80 20.34 3.42
C PRO A 387 -5.12 19.69 4.63
N ALA A 388 -4.59 20.47 5.58
CA ALA A 388 -4.07 19.96 6.85
C ALA A 388 -5.13 19.21 7.66
N ALA A 389 -6.39 19.62 7.58
CA ALA A 389 -7.50 18.98 8.29
C ALA A 389 -7.72 17.52 7.87
N ALA A 390 -7.37 17.12 6.63
CA ALA A 390 -7.38 15.74 6.19
C ALA A 390 -6.45 14.88 7.05
N VAL A 391 -5.24 15.37 7.32
CA VAL A 391 -4.25 14.67 8.15
C VAL A 391 -4.72 14.65 9.61
N TRP A 392 -5.21 15.76 10.14
CA TRP A 392 -5.69 15.87 11.52
C TRP A 392 -6.92 14.99 11.78
N MET A 393 -7.85 14.93 10.85
CA MET A 393 -8.98 13.99 10.92
C MET A 393 -8.48 12.54 11.04
N CYS A 394 -7.52 12.15 10.20
CA CYS A 394 -6.96 10.80 10.25
C CYS A 394 -6.15 10.54 11.54
N CYS A 395 -5.47 11.57 12.10
CA CYS A 395 -4.87 11.51 13.44
C CYS A 395 -5.95 11.24 14.50
N GLY A 396 -7.10 11.93 14.42
CA GLY A 396 -8.24 11.69 15.30
C GLY A 396 -8.76 10.24 15.22
N VAL A 397 -8.84 9.68 14.01
CA VAL A 397 -9.23 8.28 13.80
C VAL A 397 -8.21 7.31 14.42
N LEU A 398 -6.90 7.59 14.31
CA LEU A 398 -5.85 6.80 14.97
C LEU A 398 -5.98 6.85 16.50
N LEU A 399 -6.16 8.04 17.07
CA LEU A 399 -6.33 8.23 18.51
C LEU A 399 -7.60 7.55 19.03
N ALA A 400 -8.72 7.68 18.30
CA ALA A 400 -9.98 7.03 18.65
C ALA A 400 -9.85 5.50 18.59
N SER A 401 -9.17 4.96 17.58
CA SER A 401 -8.86 3.53 17.47
C SER A 401 -7.98 3.05 18.62
N GLY A 402 -6.99 3.87 19.03
CA GLY A 402 -6.14 3.59 20.19
C GLY A 402 -6.91 3.58 21.51
N ALA A 403 -7.82 4.54 21.69
CA ALA A 403 -8.67 4.65 22.88
C ALA A 403 -9.68 3.47 22.97
N GLU A 404 -10.34 3.13 21.87
CA GLU A 404 -11.22 1.95 21.79
C GLU A 404 -10.46 0.68 22.18
N LYS A 405 -9.27 0.50 21.61
CA LYS A 405 -8.41 -0.64 21.91
C LYS A 405 -8.02 -0.70 23.39
N ALA A 406 -7.57 0.41 23.96
CA ALA A 406 -7.16 0.49 25.36
C ALA A 406 -8.33 0.18 26.30
N TRP A 407 -9.55 0.67 25.97
CA TRP A 407 -10.76 0.45 26.78
C TRP A 407 -11.30 -0.96 26.68
N GLY A 408 -11.40 -1.49 25.45
CA GLY A 408 -11.86 -2.87 25.20
C GLY A 408 -11.00 -3.91 25.94
N ASP A 409 -9.69 -3.67 25.95
CA ASP A 409 -8.74 -4.55 26.64
C ASP A 409 -8.90 -4.49 28.19
N ARG A 410 -9.14 -3.28 28.76
CA ARG A 410 -9.39 -3.13 30.22
C ARG A 410 -10.68 -3.84 30.68
N ARG A 411 -11.71 -3.88 29.84
CA ARG A 411 -12.94 -4.61 30.16
C ARG A 411 -12.72 -6.12 30.15
N ALA A 412 -11.95 -6.62 29.19
CA ALA A 412 -11.65 -8.05 29.10
C ALA A 412 -10.71 -8.55 30.22
N ASP A 413 -9.86 -7.66 30.78
CA ASP A 413 -8.98 -8.00 31.90
C ASP A 413 -9.73 -7.99 33.27
N ARG A 414 -10.98 -7.48 33.31
CA ARG A 414 -11.83 -7.39 34.49
C ARG A 414 -12.96 -8.45 34.53
N SER A 415 -13.22 -9.12 33.40
CA SER A 415 -14.19 -10.23 33.25
C SER A 415 -13.48 -11.59 33.34
#